data_fa635c49d106ce04bfc301f2e8bcb41d
#
_entry.id   fa635c49d106ce04bfc301f2e8bcb41d
#
_cell.length_a   1.000
_cell.length_b   1.000
_cell.length_c   1.000
_cell.angle_alpha   90.00
_cell.angle_beta   90.00
_cell.angle_gamma   90.00
#
_symmetry.space_group_name_H-M   'P 1'
#
loop_
_entity.id
_entity.type
_entity.pdbx_description
1 polymer ?
#
loop_
_entity_poly.entity_id
_entity_poly.type
_entity_poly.pdbx_seq_one_letter_code
_entity_poly.pdbx_strand_id
1 'polypeptide(L)'
;NFKKLEEEKVDFRVTMSLTPPLLNMFDNKLLQKRYIKYLKKHIELAEKEIVRTKFDHRLNSLAQYYYDRYSSDLHIYQDIYKCNLIDAFKHFQDIGVLEIITCGATHGYFPILYLQEQTVKAQIAVGVQTYEKYFGKKPNGIWLPECGYIPEADKYLKEFGIKYIITETHG
;
A
#
# COMPACT_ATOMS: atom_id res chain seq x y z
N ASN A 1 -10.56 -0.01 -7.29
CA ASN A 1 -10.37 0.90 -8.44
C ASN A 1 -9.60 0.24 -9.58
N PHE A 2 -8.42 -0.37 -9.37
CA PHE A 2 -7.63 -1.02 -10.44
C PHE A 2 -8.41 -2.12 -11.18
N LYS A 3 -9.12 -2.98 -10.44
CA LYS A 3 -9.97 -4.02 -11.03
C LYS A 3 -11.03 -3.42 -11.98
N LYS A 4 -11.65 -2.31 -11.59
CA LYS A 4 -12.61 -1.61 -12.44
C LYS A 4 -11.96 -1.08 -13.72
N LEU A 5 -10.76 -0.48 -13.60
CA LEU A 5 -10.01 0.00 -14.76
C LEU A 5 -9.62 -1.15 -15.71
N GLU A 6 -9.24 -2.31 -15.15
CA GLU A 6 -8.97 -3.52 -15.92
C GLU A 6 -10.21 -4.02 -16.66
N GLU A 7 -11.34 -4.12 -15.97
CA GLU A 7 -12.64 -4.54 -16.54
C GLU A 7 -13.11 -3.59 -17.65
N GLU A 8 -12.93 -2.29 -17.46
CA GLU A 8 -13.27 -1.24 -18.44
C GLU A 8 -12.21 -1.09 -19.56
N LYS A 9 -11.13 -1.90 -19.51
CA LYS A 9 -10.01 -1.88 -20.49
C LYS A 9 -9.36 -0.49 -20.64
N VAL A 10 -9.32 0.26 -19.54
CA VAL A 10 -8.63 1.56 -19.52
C VAL A 10 -7.13 1.30 -19.54
N ASP A 11 -6.41 1.94 -20.47
CA ASP A 11 -4.94 1.90 -20.47
C ASP A 11 -4.41 2.86 -19.40
N PHE A 12 -3.80 2.30 -18.35
CA PHE A 12 -3.22 3.07 -17.25
C PHE A 12 -1.85 2.52 -16.85
N ARG A 13 -1.04 3.39 -16.28
CA ARG A 13 0.24 3.03 -15.67
C ARG A 13 0.38 3.82 -14.38
N VAL A 14 0.68 3.12 -13.28
CA VAL A 14 0.81 3.73 -11.94
C VAL A 14 2.05 3.15 -11.26
N THR A 15 2.80 4.01 -10.58
CA THR A 15 3.86 3.58 -9.64
C THR A 15 3.36 3.78 -8.21
N MET A 16 3.52 2.75 -7.37
CA MET A 16 3.12 2.80 -5.96
C MET A 16 4.25 2.29 -5.06
N SER A 17 4.46 2.96 -3.94
CA SER A 17 5.31 2.44 -2.87
C SER A 17 4.49 1.54 -1.94
N LEU A 18 4.93 0.29 -1.77
CA LEU A 18 4.43 -0.60 -0.72
C LEU A 18 5.55 -0.84 0.30
N THR A 19 5.42 -0.17 1.43
CA THR A 19 6.45 -0.20 2.48
C THR A 19 6.52 -1.56 3.15
N PRO A 20 7.68 -2.00 3.66
CA PRO A 20 7.82 -3.24 4.39
C PRO A 20 6.85 -3.40 5.56
N PRO A 21 6.61 -2.39 6.41
CA PRO A 21 5.59 -2.49 7.47
C PRO A 21 4.19 -2.73 6.90
N LEU A 22 3.81 -2.05 5.82
CA LEU A 22 2.49 -2.21 5.20
C LEU A 22 2.29 -3.62 4.65
N LEU A 23 3.29 -4.16 3.95
CA LEU A 23 3.25 -5.54 3.43
C LEU A 23 3.10 -6.56 4.57
N ASN A 24 3.86 -6.40 5.66
CA ASN A 24 3.73 -7.27 6.84
C ASN A 24 2.36 -7.11 7.52
N MET A 25 1.77 -5.91 7.55
CA MET A 25 0.41 -5.69 8.05
C MET A 25 -0.63 -6.40 7.17
N PHE A 26 -0.51 -6.34 5.85
CA PHE A 26 -1.42 -7.05 4.94
C PHE A 26 -1.37 -8.57 5.12
N ASP A 27 -0.20 -9.13 5.41
CA ASP A 27 -0.02 -10.57 5.66
C ASP A 27 -0.44 -11.01 7.08
N ASN A 28 -0.62 -10.09 8.01
CA ASN A 28 -0.90 -10.39 9.41
C ASN A 28 -2.35 -10.84 9.62
N LYS A 29 -2.55 -12.10 10.00
CA LYS A 29 -3.88 -12.71 10.19
C LYS A 29 -4.74 -12.03 11.26
N LEU A 30 -4.11 -11.48 12.32
CA LEU A 30 -4.84 -10.73 13.34
C LEU A 30 -5.39 -9.41 12.75
N LEU A 31 -4.56 -8.69 11.99
CA LEU A 31 -4.97 -7.43 11.36
C LEU A 31 -6.02 -7.66 10.29
N GLN A 32 -5.92 -8.73 9.51
CA GLN A 32 -6.95 -9.13 8.55
C GLN A 32 -8.31 -9.34 9.24
N LYS A 33 -8.33 -10.09 10.36
CA LYS A 33 -9.56 -10.29 11.16
C LYS A 33 -10.10 -8.98 11.75
N ARG A 34 -9.21 -8.09 12.23
CA ARG A 34 -9.60 -6.78 12.77
C ARG A 34 -10.20 -5.89 11.68
N TYR A 35 -9.65 -5.92 10.47
CA TYR A 35 -10.17 -5.14 9.34
C TYR A 35 -11.59 -5.59 8.94
N ILE A 36 -11.84 -6.90 8.87
CA ILE A 36 -13.19 -7.43 8.64
C ILE A 36 -14.16 -6.95 9.72
N LYS A 37 -13.75 -7.02 11.00
CA LYS A 37 -14.58 -6.53 12.12
C LYS A 37 -14.84 -5.04 12.01
N TYR A 38 -13.84 -4.26 11.60
CA TYR A 38 -13.97 -2.82 11.34
C TYR A 38 -15.02 -2.54 10.27
N LEU A 39 -14.94 -3.19 9.10
CA LEU A 39 -15.91 -3.00 8.02
C LEU A 39 -17.33 -3.36 8.45
N LYS A 40 -17.53 -4.53 9.09
CA LYS A 40 -18.84 -4.94 9.61
C LYS A 40 -19.46 -3.94 10.58
N LYS A 41 -18.63 -3.38 11.48
CA LYS A 41 -19.10 -2.34 12.42
C LYS A 41 -19.50 -1.04 11.70
N HIS A 42 -18.80 -0.67 10.62
CA HIS A 42 -19.13 0.53 9.86
C HIS A 42 -20.38 0.33 8.99
N ILE A 43 -20.62 -0.87 8.47
CA ILE A 43 -21.86 -1.24 7.80
C ILE A 43 -23.04 -1.10 8.78
N GLU A 44 -22.95 -1.69 9.96
CA GLU A 44 -23.97 -1.58 11.02
C GLU A 44 -24.23 -0.12 11.43
N LEU A 45 -23.16 0.69 11.53
CA LEU A 45 -23.31 2.11 11.83
C LEU A 45 -24.02 2.86 10.69
N ALA A 46 -23.65 2.58 9.43
CA ALA A 46 -24.30 3.19 8.26
C ALA A 46 -25.78 2.82 8.18
N GLU A 47 -26.17 1.59 8.49
CA GLU A 47 -27.58 1.16 8.59
C GLU A 47 -28.35 2.01 9.62
N LYS A 48 -27.78 2.20 10.81
CA LYS A 48 -28.36 3.05 11.86
C LYS A 48 -28.49 4.51 11.39
N GLU A 49 -27.49 5.03 10.68
CA GLU A 49 -27.52 6.38 10.14
C GLU A 49 -28.58 6.55 9.03
N ILE A 50 -28.79 5.57 8.17
CA ILE A 50 -29.89 5.59 7.19
C ILE A 50 -31.25 5.76 7.89
N VAL A 51 -31.48 4.99 8.96
CA VAL A 51 -32.72 5.10 9.73
C VAL A 51 -32.83 6.45 10.44
N ARG A 52 -31.74 6.91 11.06
CA ARG A 52 -31.70 8.18 11.80
C ARG A 52 -31.95 9.39 10.89
N THR A 53 -31.43 9.36 9.66
CA THR A 53 -31.44 10.50 8.73
C THR A 53 -32.59 10.44 7.72
N LYS A 54 -33.55 9.53 7.88
CA LYS A 54 -34.66 9.28 6.92
C LYS A 54 -35.41 10.53 6.46
N PHE A 55 -35.47 11.58 7.27
CA PHE A 55 -36.13 12.84 6.96
C PHE A 55 -35.24 13.93 6.41
N ASP A 56 -33.93 13.69 6.34
CA ASP A 56 -32.94 14.59 5.74
C ASP A 56 -32.35 13.92 4.50
N HIS A 57 -32.85 14.28 3.33
CA HIS A 57 -32.45 13.67 2.06
C HIS A 57 -30.92 13.71 1.83
N ARG A 58 -30.26 14.81 2.17
CA ARG A 58 -28.81 14.96 1.95
C ARG A 58 -28.00 14.01 2.84
N LEU A 59 -28.29 14.00 4.13
CA LEU A 59 -27.60 13.12 5.08
C LEU A 59 -27.95 11.65 4.83
N ASN A 60 -29.20 11.35 4.46
CA ASN A 60 -29.63 10.00 4.14
C ASN A 60 -28.91 9.44 2.91
N SER A 61 -28.79 10.24 1.84
CA SER A 61 -28.03 9.84 0.64
C SER A 61 -26.55 9.57 0.96
N LEU A 62 -25.94 10.36 1.86
CA LEU A 62 -24.56 10.13 2.31
C LEU A 62 -24.45 8.85 3.14
N ALA A 63 -25.40 8.59 4.04
CA ALA A 63 -25.43 7.35 4.83
C ALA A 63 -25.57 6.12 3.93
N GLN A 64 -26.44 6.18 2.91
CA GLN A 64 -26.60 5.12 1.92
C GLN A 64 -25.31 4.89 1.13
N TYR A 65 -24.63 5.96 0.69
CA TYR A 65 -23.33 5.86 0.00
C TYR A 65 -22.28 5.11 0.84
N TYR A 66 -22.18 5.41 2.15
CA TYR A 66 -21.23 4.72 3.03
C TYR A 66 -21.61 3.27 3.29
N TYR A 67 -22.90 2.98 3.42
CA TYR A 67 -23.40 1.61 3.52
C TYR A 67 -22.98 0.76 2.31
N ASP A 68 -23.27 1.26 1.11
CA ASP A 68 -22.95 0.58 -0.13
C ASP A 68 -21.43 0.41 -0.30
N ARG A 69 -20.67 1.45 0.06
CA ARG A 69 -19.21 1.43 -0.03
C ARG A 69 -18.59 0.40 0.91
N TYR A 70 -18.92 0.41 2.20
CA TYR A 70 -18.35 -0.55 3.15
C TYR A 70 -18.80 -1.98 2.87
N SER A 71 -20.03 -2.17 2.39
CA SER A 71 -20.53 -3.47 1.97
C SER A 71 -19.75 -4.00 0.75
N SER A 72 -19.52 -3.15 -0.23
CA SER A 72 -18.69 -3.47 -1.39
C SER A 72 -17.23 -3.75 -1.00
N ASP A 73 -16.64 -2.93 -0.13
CA ASP A 73 -15.26 -3.11 0.34
C ASP A 73 -15.10 -4.44 1.10
N LEU A 74 -16.09 -4.82 1.93
CA LEU A 74 -16.09 -6.10 2.64
C LEU A 74 -16.16 -7.28 1.66
N HIS A 75 -17.07 -7.22 0.68
CA HIS A 75 -17.22 -8.23 -0.34
C HIS A 75 -15.93 -8.38 -1.18
N ILE A 76 -15.36 -7.27 -1.67
CA ILE A 76 -14.12 -7.28 -2.45
C ILE A 76 -12.98 -7.87 -1.62
N TYR A 77 -12.82 -7.43 -0.38
CA TYR A 77 -11.74 -7.88 0.47
C TYR A 77 -11.84 -9.36 0.85
N GLN A 78 -13.02 -9.78 1.32
CA GLN A 78 -13.23 -11.11 1.87
C GLN A 78 -13.49 -12.15 0.78
N ASP A 79 -14.33 -11.84 -0.21
CA ASP A 79 -14.84 -12.82 -1.15
C ASP A 79 -14.05 -12.84 -2.47
N ILE A 80 -13.59 -11.70 -2.94
CA ILE A 80 -12.79 -11.61 -4.18
C ILE A 80 -11.32 -11.85 -3.89
N TYR A 81 -10.71 -11.05 -2.99
CA TYR A 81 -9.27 -11.14 -2.69
C TYR A 81 -8.93 -12.15 -1.59
N LYS A 82 -9.93 -12.83 -0.98
CA LYS A 82 -9.71 -13.83 0.07
C LYS A 82 -8.81 -13.32 1.20
N CYS A 83 -8.94 -12.03 1.55
CA CYS A 83 -8.14 -11.30 2.53
C CYS A 83 -6.65 -11.17 2.14
N ASN A 84 -6.28 -11.43 0.89
CA ASN A 84 -4.91 -11.34 0.40
C ASN A 84 -4.78 -10.17 -0.60
N LEU A 85 -4.48 -8.97 -0.08
CA LEU A 85 -4.25 -7.80 -0.93
C LEU A 85 -2.90 -7.84 -1.65
N ILE A 86 -1.94 -8.59 -1.13
CA ILE A 86 -0.61 -8.70 -1.74
C ILE A 86 -0.71 -9.37 -3.11
N ASP A 87 -1.46 -10.47 -3.21
CA ASP A 87 -1.69 -11.14 -4.49
C ASP A 87 -2.48 -10.26 -5.47
N ALA A 88 -3.40 -9.43 -4.96
CA ALA A 88 -4.11 -8.46 -5.78
C ALA A 88 -3.15 -7.42 -6.39
N PHE A 89 -2.24 -6.86 -5.60
CA PHE A 89 -1.22 -5.94 -6.10
C PHE A 89 -0.23 -6.64 -7.05
N LYS A 90 0.18 -7.86 -6.71
CA LYS A 90 1.04 -8.67 -7.56
C LYS A 90 0.43 -8.92 -8.94
N HIS A 91 -0.87 -9.23 -9.03
CA HIS A 91 -1.58 -9.37 -10.29
C HIS A 91 -1.42 -8.13 -11.18
N PHE A 92 -1.70 -6.93 -10.67
CA PHE A 92 -1.56 -5.69 -11.43
C PHE A 92 -0.11 -5.39 -11.82
N GLN A 93 0.85 -5.81 -11.01
CA GLN A 93 2.27 -5.72 -11.37
C GLN A 93 2.63 -6.70 -12.49
N ASP A 94 2.12 -7.92 -12.45
CA ASP A 94 2.44 -8.98 -13.42
C ASP A 94 1.85 -8.67 -14.82
N ILE A 95 0.68 -8.03 -14.88
CA ILE A 95 0.11 -7.53 -16.15
C ILE A 95 0.70 -6.19 -16.61
N GLY A 96 1.65 -5.61 -15.87
CA GLY A 96 2.45 -4.44 -16.27
C GLY A 96 1.75 -3.08 -16.14
N VAL A 97 0.59 -2.99 -15.48
CA VAL A 97 -0.11 -1.71 -15.26
C VAL A 97 0.28 -1.02 -13.95
N LEU A 98 0.92 -1.76 -13.05
CA LEU A 98 1.38 -1.26 -11.76
C LEU A 98 2.88 -1.54 -11.58
N GLU A 99 3.67 -0.51 -11.34
CA GLU A 99 5.01 -0.66 -10.81
C GLU A 99 4.99 -0.49 -9.29
N ILE A 100 5.40 -1.54 -8.59
CA ILE A 100 5.53 -1.49 -7.14
C ILE A 100 6.99 -1.23 -6.80
N ILE A 101 7.26 -0.19 -6.01
CA ILE A 101 8.56 0.12 -5.45
C ILE A 101 8.56 -0.11 -3.94
N THR A 102 9.75 -0.32 -3.37
CA THR A 102 9.92 -0.50 -1.94
C THR A 102 10.16 0.83 -1.21
N CYS A 103 10.43 0.75 0.08
CA CYS A 103 10.84 1.84 0.95
C CYS A 103 11.89 1.33 1.95
N GLY A 104 12.49 2.22 2.73
CA GLY A 104 13.31 1.83 3.88
C GLY A 104 12.53 0.95 4.86
N ALA A 105 13.19 0.00 5.50
CA ALA A 105 12.60 -1.06 6.33
C ALA A 105 11.58 -0.58 7.35
N THR A 106 11.88 0.52 8.05
CA THR A 106 11.05 1.11 9.11
C THR A 106 10.74 2.59 8.85
N HIS A 107 10.89 3.03 7.61
CA HIS A 107 10.69 4.43 7.22
C HIS A 107 11.61 5.43 7.94
N GLY A 108 12.81 5.00 8.32
CA GLY A 108 13.79 5.87 8.99
C GLY A 108 14.42 6.89 8.05
N TYR A 109 14.53 8.15 8.46
CA TYR A 109 15.07 9.25 7.65
C TYR A 109 16.58 9.10 7.45
N PHE A 110 17.02 8.81 6.23
CA PHE A 110 18.40 8.41 5.90
C PHE A 110 19.46 9.44 6.31
N PRO A 111 19.27 10.76 6.09
CA PRO A 111 20.25 11.74 6.52
C PRO A 111 20.58 11.72 8.03
N ILE A 112 19.61 11.43 8.88
CA ILE A 112 19.85 11.28 10.32
C ILE A 112 20.43 9.90 10.63
N LEU A 113 19.90 8.84 10.01
CA LEU A 113 20.36 7.47 10.25
C LEU A 113 21.81 7.25 9.80
N TYR A 114 22.32 8.05 8.88
CA TYR A 114 23.68 7.93 8.38
C TYR A 114 24.77 8.25 9.41
N LEU A 115 24.41 8.81 10.56
CA LEU A 115 25.33 8.87 11.71
C LEU A 115 25.89 7.48 12.08
N GLN A 116 25.14 6.43 11.72
CA GLN A 116 25.57 5.04 11.72
C GLN A 116 25.30 4.44 10.34
N GLU A 117 26.30 4.48 9.48
CA GLU A 117 26.22 4.06 8.08
C GLU A 117 25.56 2.69 7.87
N GLN A 118 25.86 1.71 8.74
CA GLN A 118 25.28 0.35 8.67
C GLN A 118 23.75 0.36 8.86
N THR A 119 23.22 1.37 9.52
CA THR A 119 21.77 1.51 9.69
C THR A 119 21.08 1.81 8.37
N VAL A 120 21.65 2.69 7.54
CA VAL A 120 21.13 2.99 6.19
C VAL A 120 21.22 1.74 5.31
N LYS A 121 22.35 1.03 5.34
CA LYS A 121 22.50 -0.26 4.64
C LYS A 121 21.41 -1.25 5.06
N ALA A 122 21.16 -1.40 6.36
CA ALA A 122 20.16 -2.31 6.89
C ALA A 122 18.72 -1.90 6.46
N GLN A 123 18.40 -0.60 6.43
CA GLN A 123 17.11 -0.09 5.98
C GLN A 123 16.83 -0.46 4.51
N ILE A 124 17.85 -0.33 3.64
CA ILE A 124 17.74 -0.69 2.23
C ILE A 124 17.65 -2.20 2.07
N ALA A 125 18.56 -2.94 2.70
CA ALA A 125 18.63 -4.40 2.62
C ALA A 125 17.30 -5.08 3.02
N VAL A 126 16.79 -4.74 4.19
CA VAL A 126 15.52 -5.32 4.70
C VAL A 126 14.32 -4.85 3.86
N GLY A 127 14.36 -3.62 3.34
CA GLY A 127 13.35 -3.13 2.38
C GLY A 127 13.29 -4.00 1.13
N VAL A 128 14.44 -4.26 0.51
CA VAL A 128 14.54 -5.13 -0.68
C VAL A 128 14.17 -6.57 -0.37
N GLN A 129 14.70 -7.14 0.71
CA GLN A 129 14.39 -8.53 1.12
C GLN A 129 12.89 -8.72 1.39
N THR A 130 12.24 -7.77 2.03
CA THR A 130 10.79 -7.83 2.28
C THR A 130 10.01 -7.78 0.97
N TYR A 131 10.42 -6.93 0.04
CA TYR A 131 9.82 -6.87 -1.27
C TYR A 131 9.98 -8.21 -2.04
N GLU A 132 11.21 -8.76 -2.07
CA GLU A 132 11.48 -10.06 -2.71
C GLU A 132 10.66 -11.20 -2.10
N LYS A 133 10.49 -11.21 -0.78
CA LYS A 133 9.66 -12.20 -0.07
C LYS A 133 8.23 -12.24 -0.62
N TYR A 134 7.63 -11.07 -0.88
CA TYR A 134 6.23 -10.98 -1.28
C TYR A 134 6.00 -11.01 -2.80
N PHE A 135 6.92 -10.46 -3.58
CA PHE A 135 6.75 -10.33 -5.04
C PHE A 135 7.62 -11.28 -5.87
N GLY A 136 8.57 -12.00 -5.24
CA GLY A 136 9.41 -12.98 -5.90
C GLY A 136 10.47 -12.40 -6.85
N LYS A 137 10.65 -11.09 -6.83
CA LYS A 137 11.64 -10.36 -7.66
C LYS A 137 12.16 -9.13 -6.92
N LYS A 138 13.31 -8.58 -7.35
CA LYS A 138 13.84 -7.33 -6.78
C LYS A 138 13.00 -6.12 -7.21
N PRO A 139 12.84 -5.10 -6.34
CA PRO A 139 12.25 -3.84 -6.75
C PRO A 139 13.20 -3.09 -7.68
N ASN A 140 12.66 -2.38 -8.68
CA ASN A 140 13.46 -1.47 -9.49
C ASN A 140 13.73 -0.15 -8.78
N GLY A 141 12.78 0.34 -8.01
CA GLY A 141 12.83 1.63 -7.35
C GLY A 141 12.60 1.56 -5.85
N ILE A 142 12.98 2.63 -5.18
CA ILE A 142 12.75 2.85 -3.76
C ILE A 142 12.24 4.27 -3.53
N TRP A 143 11.22 4.40 -2.69
CA TRP A 143 10.85 5.67 -2.08
C TRP A 143 11.73 5.89 -0.85
N LEU A 144 12.61 6.88 -0.91
CA LEU A 144 13.40 7.25 0.27
C LEU A 144 12.46 7.87 1.32
N PRO A 145 12.56 7.48 2.60
CA PRO A 145 11.76 8.08 3.65
C PRO A 145 11.86 9.60 3.64
N GLU A 146 10.70 10.28 3.56
CA GLU A 146 10.59 11.75 3.47
C GLU A 146 11.45 12.37 2.34
N CYS A 147 11.66 11.62 1.26
CA CYS A 147 12.55 11.99 0.14
C CYS A 147 13.99 12.33 0.57
N GLY A 148 14.42 11.88 1.75
CA GLY A 148 15.73 12.18 2.34
C GLY A 148 16.86 11.46 1.63
N TYR A 149 17.45 12.12 0.65
CA TYR A 149 18.60 11.60 -0.10
C TYR A 149 19.92 12.04 0.53
N ILE A 150 20.90 11.14 0.48
CA ILE A 150 22.32 11.38 0.77
C ILE A 150 23.16 10.63 -0.28
N PRO A 151 24.19 11.25 -0.85
CA PRO A 151 25.02 10.61 -1.88
C PRO A 151 25.66 9.29 -1.44
N GLU A 152 25.97 9.17 -0.16
CA GLU A 152 26.58 7.98 0.42
C GLU A 152 25.67 6.75 0.41
N ALA A 153 24.35 6.93 0.25
CA ALA A 153 23.41 5.82 0.12
C ALA A 153 23.53 5.11 -1.24
N ASP A 154 24.07 5.78 -2.27
CA ASP A 154 24.17 5.25 -3.64
C ASP A 154 24.87 3.90 -3.71
N LYS A 155 25.96 3.72 -2.95
CA LYS A 155 26.69 2.45 -2.92
C LYS A 155 25.81 1.29 -2.46
N TYR A 156 24.92 1.52 -1.49
CA TYR A 156 23.99 0.50 -0.99
C TYR A 156 22.80 0.31 -1.94
N LEU A 157 22.27 1.39 -2.50
CA LEU A 157 21.23 1.29 -3.52
C LEU A 157 21.69 0.43 -4.70
N LYS A 158 22.90 0.66 -5.18
CA LYS A 158 23.54 -0.17 -6.24
C LYS A 158 23.80 -1.60 -5.79
N GLU A 159 24.34 -1.81 -4.58
CA GLU A 159 24.60 -3.15 -4.01
C GLU A 159 23.32 -4.01 -4.00
N PHE A 160 22.18 -3.43 -3.64
CA PHE A 160 20.89 -4.12 -3.57
C PHE A 160 20.08 -4.09 -4.88
N GLY A 161 20.63 -3.48 -5.95
CA GLY A 161 20.06 -3.53 -7.29
C GLY A 161 18.93 -2.52 -7.55
N ILE A 162 18.83 -1.47 -6.74
CA ILE A 162 17.92 -0.36 -6.96
C ILE A 162 18.40 0.47 -8.16
N LYS A 163 17.49 0.74 -9.10
CA LYS A 163 17.79 1.45 -10.35
C LYS A 163 17.41 2.92 -10.32
N TYR A 164 16.41 3.28 -9.52
CA TYR A 164 15.97 4.66 -9.35
C TYR A 164 15.39 4.92 -7.96
N ILE A 165 15.39 6.17 -7.58
CA ILE A 165 14.81 6.69 -6.35
C ILE A 165 13.78 7.78 -6.69
N ILE A 166 12.88 8.05 -5.74
CA ILE A 166 11.99 9.22 -5.81
C ILE A 166 12.51 10.25 -4.82
N THR A 167 12.75 11.46 -5.31
CA THR A 167 13.15 12.63 -4.52
C THR A 167 12.16 13.76 -4.69
N GLU A 168 12.31 14.82 -3.91
CA GLU A 168 11.56 16.05 -4.10
C GLU A 168 12.12 16.89 -5.27
N THR A 169 11.45 17.97 -5.63
CA THR A 169 11.81 18.84 -6.78
C THR A 169 13.18 19.49 -6.63
N HIS A 170 13.67 19.64 -5.41
CA HIS A 170 14.97 20.26 -5.08
C HIS A 170 16.05 19.25 -4.70
N GLY A 171 15.77 17.94 -4.81
CA GLY A 171 16.69 16.84 -4.52
C GLY A 171 17.70 16.55 -5.61
#